data_5ce7f483c0c5bc8354a2f07796644535
#
_entry.id   5ce7f483c0c5bc8354a2f07796644535
#
_cell.length_a   1.000
_cell.length_b   1.000
_cell.length_c   1.000
_cell.angle_alpha   90.00
_cell.angle_beta   90.00
_cell.angle_gamma   90.00
#
_symmetry.space_group_name_H-M   'P 1'
#
loop_
_entity.id
_entity.type
_entity.pdbx_description
1 polymer ?
#
loop_
_entity_poly.entity_id
_entity_poly.type
_entity_poly.pdbx_seq_one_letter_code
_entity_poly.pdbx_strand_id
1 'polypeptide(L)'
;MTTIRPCTHDDVDALVAINNSGYPAVPMATGEEILGLLSMCSLALIAENEDGTPLGFVMAMDPGLDYPSENYVFFESRFTNHLYIDRIVLTDESRGLGLGSTLYQQIFDRAKADGRERVTCEVNLEPPNPGSLRFHRRWGFEDVDTQPTKGGQVVVQLLQAPVS
;
A
#
# COMPACT_ATOMS: atom_id res chain seq x y z
N MET A 1 -16.35 -13.78 -9.12
CA MET A 1 -15.80 -12.57 -9.76
C MET A 1 -15.47 -11.52 -8.70
N THR A 2 -14.33 -10.87 -8.82
CA THR A 2 -13.91 -9.85 -7.86
C THR A 2 -14.24 -8.46 -8.41
N THR A 3 -14.80 -7.61 -7.57
CA THR A 3 -15.09 -6.21 -7.90
C THR A 3 -14.12 -5.31 -7.15
N ILE A 4 -13.56 -4.32 -7.82
CA ILE A 4 -12.69 -3.31 -7.22
C ILE A 4 -13.37 -1.96 -7.35
N ARG A 5 -13.48 -1.25 -6.24
CA ARG A 5 -14.10 0.07 -6.20
C ARG A 5 -13.37 1.01 -5.25
N PRO A 6 -13.58 2.32 -5.37
CA PRO A 6 -13.02 3.27 -4.40
C PRO A 6 -13.55 3.01 -2.98
N CYS A 7 -12.69 3.19 -1.99
CA CYS A 7 -13.09 3.14 -0.58
C CYS A 7 -13.91 4.37 -0.23
N THR A 8 -14.86 4.20 0.69
CA THR A 8 -15.60 5.30 1.30
C THR A 8 -15.49 5.21 2.82
N HIS A 9 -15.96 6.22 3.54
CA HIS A 9 -15.98 6.20 5.00
C HIS A 9 -16.80 5.05 5.56
N ASP A 10 -17.79 4.57 4.82
CA ASP A 10 -18.63 3.44 5.24
C ASP A 10 -17.85 2.11 5.25
N ASP A 11 -16.68 2.06 4.63
CA ASP A 11 -15.84 0.87 4.58
C ASP A 11 -14.92 0.73 5.81
N VAL A 12 -14.95 1.68 6.75
CA VAL A 12 -13.97 1.74 7.83
C VAL A 12 -13.86 0.43 8.63
N ASP A 13 -14.98 -0.19 8.99
CA ASP A 13 -14.95 -1.42 9.79
C ASP A 13 -14.31 -2.58 9.01
N ALA A 14 -14.64 -2.69 7.73
CA ALA A 14 -14.04 -3.70 6.85
C ALA A 14 -12.54 -3.46 6.68
N LEU A 15 -12.14 -2.20 6.47
CA LEU A 15 -10.73 -1.84 6.31
C LEU A 15 -9.92 -2.13 7.57
N VAL A 16 -10.47 -1.84 8.75
CA VAL A 16 -9.81 -2.16 10.03
C VAL A 16 -9.61 -3.67 10.15
N ALA A 17 -10.64 -4.46 9.87
CA ALA A 17 -10.55 -5.92 9.98
C ALA A 17 -9.50 -6.48 9.02
N ILE A 18 -9.50 -6.05 7.77
CA ILE A 18 -8.50 -6.48 6.78
C ILE A 18 -7.11 -6.05 7.23
N ASN A 19 -6.93 -4.78 7.59
CA ASN A 19 -5.64 -4.24 8.00
C ASN A 19 -5.04 -5.04 9.15
N ASN A 20 -5.82 -5.30 10.18
CA ASN A 20 -5.33 -5.97 11.39
C ASN A 20 -5.07 -7.45 11.16
N SER A 21 -5.68 -8.05 10.14
CA SER A 21 -5.36 -9.41 9.72
C SER A 21 -3.96 -9.49 9.07
N GLY A 22 -3.42 -8.37 8.60
CA GLY A 22 -2.10 -8.30 7.97
C GLY A 22 -0.94 -8.05 8.93
N TYR A 23 -1.21 -7.86 10.21
CA TYR A 23 -0.14 -7.68 11.21
C TYR A 23 0.75 -8.93 11.27
N PRO A 24 2.08 -8.84 11.34
CA PRO A 24 2.89 -7.64 11.52
C PRO A 24 3.41 -6.99 10.22
N ALA A 25 3.03 -7.47 9.04
CA ALA A 25 3.47 -6.89 7.78
C ALA A 25 3.00 -5.43 7.63
N VAL A 26 1.84 -5.11 8.21
CA VAL A 26 1.38 -3.74 8.41
C VAL A 26 1.07 -3.53 9.89
N PRO A 27 1.18 -2.29 10.40
CA PRO A 27 0.82 -2.03 11.79
C PRO A 27 -0.69 -2.15 12.02
N MET A 28 -1.07 -2.53 13.23
CA MET A 28 -2.47 -2.48 13.64
C MET A 28 -2.99 -1.04 13.55
N ALA A 29 -4.27 -0.88 13.28
CA ALA A 29 -4.88 0.44 13.17
C ALA A 29 -6.28 0.44 13.78
N THR A 30 -6.66 1.58 14.35
CA THR A 30 -8.03 1.86 14.81
C THR A 30 -8.86 2.41 13.66
N GLY A 31 -10.19 2.46 13.84
CA GLY A 31 -11.08 3.09 12.86
C GLY A 31 -10.73 4.55 12.61
N GLU A 32 -10.40 5.29 13.66
CA GLU A 32 -10.00 6.70 13.55
C GLU A 32 -8.72 6.86 12.72
N GLU A 33 -7.73 5.98 12.94
CA GLU A 33 -6.49 5.98 12.17
C GLU A 33 -6.74 5.66 10.69
N ILE A 34 -7.60 4.67 10.40
CA ILE A 34 -7.96 4.32 9.02
C ILE A 34 -8.67 5.48 8.33
N LEU A 35 -9.60 6.16 9.01
CA LEU A 35 -10.28 7.33 8.44
C LEU A 35 -9.30 8.47 8.15
N GLY A 36 -8.32 8.67 9.05
CA GLY A 36 -7.27 9.66 8.85
C GLY A 36 -6.43 9.36 7.61
N LEU A 37 -6.06 8.08 7.42
CA LEU A 37 -5.31 7.66 6.23
C LEU A 37 -6.13 7.85 4.95
N LEU A 38 -7.41 7.47 4.97
CA LEU A 38 -8.30 7.66 3.82
C LEU A 38 -8.35 9.14 3.39
N SER A 39 -8.40 10.05 4.34
CA SER A 39 -8.46 11.48 4.04
C SER A 39 -7.21 12.00 3.33
N MET A 40 -6.09 11.33 3.47
CA MET A 40 -4.81 11.69 2.83
C MET A 40 -4.60 10.98 1.48
N CYS A 41 -5.35 9.93 1.19
CA CYS A 41 -5.16 9.16 -0.04
C CYS A 41 -5.66 9.90 -1.27
N SER A 42 -4.89 9.85 -2.35
CA SER A 42 -5.35 10.23 -3.69
C SER A 42 -6.04 9.07 -4.38
N LEU A 43 -5.72 7.83 -3.97
CA LEU A 43 -6.37 6.62 -4.46
C LEU A 43 -6.44 5.60 -3.33
N ALA A 44 -7.64 5.12 -3.03
CA ALA A 44 -7.86 4.05 -2.07
C ALA A 44 -8.92 3.12 -2.66
N LEU A 45 -8.55 1.84 -2.81
CA LEU A 45 -9.39 0.85 -3.48
C LEU A 45 -9.63 -0.34 -2.56
N ILE A 46 -10.87 -0.84 -2.55
CA ILE A 46 -11.24 -2.06 -1.85
C ILE A 46 -11.72 -3.09 -2.87
N ALA A 47 -11.34 -4.34 -2.65
CA ALA A 47 -11.76 -5.46 -3.49
C ALA A 47 -12.74 -6.34 -2.72
N GLU A 48 -13.80 -6.77 -3.41
CA GLU A 48 -14.87 -7.59 -2.84
C GLU A 48 -15.17 -8.76 -3.75
N ASN A 49 -15.63 -9.89 -3.17
CA ASN A 49 -16.14 -10.99 -3.96
C ASN A 49 -17.60 -10.73 -4.39
N GLU A 50 -18.23 -11.70 -5.06
CA GLU A 50 -19.61 -11.58 -5.54
C GLU A 50 -20.62 -11.33 -4.42
N ASP A 51 -20.34 -11.84 -3.23
CA ASP A 51 -21.21 -11.69 -2.05
C ASP A 51 -21.00 -10.38 -1.31
N GLY A 52 -20.07 -9.54 -1.80
CA GLY A 52 -19.72 -8.31 -1.12
C GLY A 52 -18.73 -8.49 0.03
N THR A 53 -18.14 -9.67 0.18
CA THR A 53 -17.12 -9.92 1.22
C THR A 53 -15.83 -9.21 0.84
N PRO A 54 -15.30 -8.36 1.73
CA PRO A 54 -14.03 -7.67 1.46
C PRO A 54 -12.86 -8.65 1.42
N LEU A 55 -12.00 -8.51 0.40
CA LEU A 55 -10.85 -9.40 0.17
C LEU A 55 -9.52 -8.70 0.33
N GLY A 56 -9.50 -7.39 0.28
CA GLY A 56 -8.25 -6.63 0.39
C GLY A 56 -8.43 -5.19 0.02
N PHE A 57 -7.39 -4.39 0.27
CA PHE A 57 -7.39 -2.98 -0.12
C PHE A 57 -5.98 -2.48 -0.39
N VAL A 58 -5.89 -1.33 -1.06
CA VAL A 58 -4.65 -0.61 -1.27
C VAL A 58 -4.90 0.88 -1.03
N MET A 59 -3.92 1.55 -0.45
CA MET A 59 -3.95 3.00 -0.20
C MET A 59 -2.71 3.64 -0.80
N ALA A 60 -2.91 4.68 -1.60
CA ALA A 60 -1.82 5.43 -2.23
C ALA A 60 -2.00 6.93 -2.02
N MET A 61 -0.89 7.64 -1.95
CA MET A 61 -0.82 9.05 -1.60
C MET A 61 0.05 9.82 -2.60
N ASP A 62 -0.41 11.01 -2.96
CA ASP A 62 0.35 11.94 -3.80
C ASP A 62 1.50 12.58 -3.00
N PRO A 63 2.50 13.17 -3.68
CA PRO A 63 3.54 13.94 -2.99
C PRO A 63 2.98 15.22 -2.38
N GLY A 64 3.72 15.78 -1.44
CA GLY A 64 3.42 17.09 -0.86
C GLY A 64 2.46 17.07 0.34
N LEU A 65 2.22 15.91 0.92
CA LEU A 65 1.34 15.80 2.10
C LEU A 65 2.13 16.02 3.40
N ASP A 66 1.43 16.53 4.41
CA ASP A 66 1.93 16.61 5.78
C ASP A 66 1.62 15.29 6.51
N TYR A 67 2.26 14.22 6.04
CA TYR A 67 2.11 12.88 6.58
C TYR A 67 3.41 12.46 7.25
N PRO A 68 3.44 12.28 8.60
CA PRO A 68 4.68 12.11 9.35
C PRO A 68 5.28 10.69 9.31
N SER A 69 4.76 9.80 8.48
CA SER A 69 5.34 8.47 8.32
C SER A 69 6.82 8.56 7.94
N GLU A 70 7.70 7.86 8.65
CA GLU A 70 9.14 7.86 8.37
C GLU A 70 9.44 7.46 6.93
N ASN A 71 8.70 6.49 6.39
CA ASN A 71 8.88 6.01 5.03
C ASN A 71 8.42 7.04 4.00
N TYR A 72 7.27 7.66 4.23
CA TYR A 72 6.78 8.72 3.34
C TYR A 72 7.76 9.90 3.31
N VAL A 73 8.22 10.34 4.48
CA VAL A 73 9.19 11.44 4.60
C VAL A 73 10.48 11.11 3.86
N PHE A 74 10.96 9.86 3.95
CA PHE A 74 12.14 9.43 3.20
C PHE A 74 11.96 9.67 1.70
N PHE A 75 10.85 9.21 1.13
CA PHE A 75 10.61 9.35 -0.30
C PHE A 75 10.39 10.81 -0.71
N GLU A 76 9.72 11.60 0.13
CA GLU A 76 9.53 13.03 -0.13
C GLU A 76 10.86 13.79 -0.16
N SER A 77 11.84 13.36 0.62
CA SER A 77 13.18 13.95 0.60
C SER A 77 14.00 13.53 -0.61
N ARG A 78 13.67 12.40 -1.23
CA ARG A 78 14.45 11.80 -2.32
C ARG A 78 13.85 12.07 -3.70
N PHE A 79 12.51 12.06 -3.83
CA PHE A 79 11.80 12.16 -5.11
C PHE A 79 10.74 13.24 -5.06
N THR A 80 10.54 13.94 -6.16
CA THR A 80 9.54 15.02 -6.25
C THR A 80 8.23 14.60 -6.89
N ASN A 81 8.26 13.57 -7.74
CA ASN A 81 7.08 13.19 -8.53
C ASN A 81 6.86 11.68 -8.47
N HIS A 82 6.30 11.24 -7.34
CA HIS A 82 6.05 9.83 -7.10
C HIS A 82 4.63 9.61 -6.56
N LEU A 83 4.10 8.42 -6.81
CA LEU A 83 2.90 7.94 -6.12
C LEU A 83 3.35 6.95 -5.05
N TYR A 84 3.04 7.24 -3.79
CA TYR A 84 3.46 6.43 -2.66
C TYR A 84 2.35 5.46 -2.27
N ILE A 85 2.67 4.16 -2.24
CA ILE A 85 1.75 3.15 -1.69
C ILE A 85 2.02 3.05 -0.20
N ASP A 86 1.06 3.51 0.61
CA ASP A 86 1.17 3.44 2.06
C ASP A 86 1.05 1.99 2.54
N ARG A 87 0.08 1.26 2.01
CA ARG A 87 -0.11 -0.15 2.32
C ARG A 87 -1.00 -0.85 1.30
N ILE A 88 -0.74 -2.14 1.14
CA ILE A 88 -1.63 -3.08 0.49
C ILE A 88 -1.83 -4.26 1.44
N VAL A 89 -3.06 -4.65 1.69
CA VAL A 89 -3.37 -5.76 2.59
C VAL A 89 -4.39 -6.68 1.93
N LEU A 90 -4.06 -7.96 1.88
CA LEU A 90 -4.89 -8.99 1.27
C LEU A 90 -5.26 -10.02 2.32
N THR A 91 -6.52 -10.47 2.33
CA THR A 91 -6.97 -11.54 3.24
C THR A 91 -6.52 -12.90 2.74
N ASP A 92 -6.50 -13.89 3.62
CA ASP A 92 -6.18 -15.26 3.24
C ASP A 92 -7.17 -15.82 2.20
N GLU A 93 -8.43 -15.38 2.25
CA GLU A 93 -9.46 -15.77 1.29
C GLU A 93 -9.14 -15.32 -0.14
N SER A 94 -8.31 -14.28 -0.29
CA SER A 94 -7.94 -13.77 -1.62
C SER A 94 -6.86 -14.59 -2.31
N ARG A 95 -6.28 -15.57 -1.65
CA ARG A 95 -5.18 -16.37 -2.22
C ARG A 95 -5.59 -17.03 -3.53
N GLY A 96 -4.68 -17.00 -4.50
CA GLY A 96 -4.90 -17.61 -5.81
C GLY A 96 -5.75 -16.80 -6.76
N LEU A 97 -6.25 -15.63 -6.35
CA LEU A 97 -7.08 -14.76 -7.20
C LEU A 97 -6.26 -13.71 -7.98
N GLY A 98 -4.96 -13.58 -7.73
CA GLY A 98 -4.14 -12.58 -8.39
C GLY A 98 -4.50 -11.15 -8.02
N LEU A 99 -5.11 -10.96 -6.86
CA LEU A 99 -5.69 -9.68 -6.46
C LEU A 99 -4.64 -8.58 -6.27
N GLY A 100 -3.48 -8.92 -5.72
CA GLY A 100 -2.39 -7.95 -5.57
C GLY A 100 -1.98 -7.33 -6.90
N SER A 101 -1.84 -8.16 -7.95
CA SER A 101 -1.51 -7.69 -9.29
C SER A 101 -2.63 -6.84 -9.89
N THR A 102 -3.88 -7.21 -9.67
CA THR A 102 -5.02 -6.43 -10.16
C THR A 102 -5.07 -5.05 -9.51
N LEU A 103 -4.84 -4.98 -8.19
CA LEU A 103 -4.80 -3.70 -7.49
C LEU A 103 -3.60 -2.84 -7.94
N TYR A 104 -2.43 -3.45 -8.10
CA TYR A 104 -1.24 -2.72 -8.54
C TYR A 104 -1.37 -2.22 -9.97
N GLN A 105 -2.05 -2.96 -10.84
CA GLN A 105 -2.31 -2.46 -12.19
C GLN A 105 -3.06 -1.13 -12.14
N GLN A 106 -4.06 -1.01 -11.27
CA GLN A 106 -4.79 0.25 -11.11
C GLN A 106 -3.93 1.36 -10.51
N ILE A 107 -3.02 1.01 -9.59
CA ILE A 107 -2.05 1.98 -9.05
C ILE A 107 -1.17 2.54 -10.17
N PHE A 108 -0.59 1.67 -11.00
CA PHE A 108 0.28 2.10 -12.09
C PHE A 108 -0.49 2.85 -13.17
N ASP A 109 -1.72 2.45 -13.47
CA ASP A 109 -2.58 3.17 -14.41
C ASP A 109 -2.86 4.59 -13.92
N ARG A 110 -3.14 4.75 -12.63
CA ARG A 110 -3.36 6.07 -12.02
C ARG A 110 -2.08 6.90 -12.03
N ALA A 111 -0.95 6.31 -11.69
CA ALA A 111 0.34 7.00 -11.70
C ALA A 111 0.65 7.51 -13.11
N LYS A 112 0.41 6.68 -14.12
CA LYS A 112 0.61 7.07 -15.52
C LYS A 112 -0.32 8.21 -15.92
N ALA A 113 -1.60 8.10 -15.58
CA ALA A 113 -2.60 9.13 -15.90
C ALA A 113 -2.26 10.48 -15.27
N ASP A 114 -1.70 10.47 -14.07
CA ASP A 114 -1.31 11.68 -13.33
C ASP A 114 0.09 12.18 -13.69
N GLY A 115 0.81 11.51 -14.61
CA GLY A 115 2.16 11.91 -15.02
C GLY A 115 3.22 11.65 -13.97
N ARG A 116 3.02 10.69 -13.07
CA ARG A 116 4.03 10.33 -12.06
C ARG A 116 5.21 9.62 -12.72
N GLU A 117 6.42 9.89 -12.24
CA GLU A 117 7.63 9.27 -12.78
C GLU A 117 7.87 7.89 -12.19
N ARG A 118 7.41 7.65 -10.96
CA ARG A 118 7.64 6.40 -10.24
C ARG A 118 6.56 6.12 -9.21
N VAL A 119 6.50 4.86 -8.80
CA VAL A 119 5.70 4.40 -7.66
C VAL A 119 6.68 3.99 -6.57
N THR A 120 6.42 4.39 -5.33
CA THR A 120 7.27 4.10 -4.17
C THR A 120 6.51 3.33 -3.11
N CYS A 121 7.21 2.51 -2.37
CA CYS A 121 6.66 1.78 -1.23
C CYS A 121 7.78 1.18 -0.38
N GLU A 122 7.42 0.50 0.70
CA GLU A 122 8.37 -0.25 1.50
C GLU A 122 7.83 -1.64 1.83
N VAL A 123 8.75 -2.58 2.09
CA VAL A 123 8.43 -3.94 2.52
C VAL A 123 9.29 -4.28 3.73
N ASN A 124 8.71 -4.89 4.75
CA ASN A 124 9.43 -5.25 5.97
C ASN A 124 10.52 -6.29 5.68
N LEU A 125 11.73 -6.01 6.18
CA LEU A 125 12.84 -6.97 6.28
C LEU A 125 12.89 -7.60 7.66
N GLU A 126 12.52 -6.83 8.69
CA GLU A 126 12.43 -7.29 10.08
C GLU A 126 11.15 -6.71 10.71
N PRO A 127 10.16 -7.55 11.05
CA PRO A 127 10.07 -8.98 10.75
C PRO A 127 9.99 -9.24 9.24
N PRO A 128 10.51 -10.39 8.75
CA PRO A 128 10.66 -10.62 7.32
C PRO A 128 9.31 -10.81 6.61
N ASN A 129 9.23 -10.31 5.38
CA ASN A 129 8.09 -10.51 4.50
C ASN A 129 8.58 -10.87 3.09
N PRO A 130 9.22 -12.05 2.92
CA PRO A 130 9.87 -12.39 1.66
C PRO A 130 8.90 -12.57 0.49
N GLY A 131 7.67 -12.99 0.76
CA GLY A 131 6.66 -13.14 -0.28
C GLY A 131 6.28 -11.81 -0.91
N SER A 132 6.08 -10.79 -0.08
CA SER A 132 5.79 -9.44 -0.55
C SER A 132 6.97 -8.86 -1.33
N LEU A 133 8.20 -9.08 -0.83
CA LEU A 133 9.39 -8.59 -1.51
C LEU A 133 9.52 -9.20 -2.91
N ARG A 134 9.29 -10.51 -3.06
CA ARG A 134 9.29 -11.18 -4.36
C ARG A 134 8.21 -10.63 -5.28
N PHE A 135 7.01 -10.41 -4.76
CA PHE A 135 5.89 -9.83 -5.51
C PHE A 135 6.27 -8.45 -6.08
N HIS A 136 6.83 -7.60 -5.24
CA HIS A 136 7.22 -6.26 -5.67
C HIS A 136 8.33 -6.30 -6.74
N ARG A 137 9.31 -7.19 -6.58
CA ARG A 137 10.36 -7.31 -7.59
C ARG A 137 9.84 -7.78 -8.94
N ARG A 138 8.84 -8.67 -8.94
CA ARG A 138 8.19 -9.08 -10.20
C ARG A 138 7.47 -7.90 -10.88
N TRP A 139 7.01 -6.93 -10.11
CA TRP A 139 6.38 -5.71 -10.63
C TRP A 139 7.39 -4.66 -11.09
N GLY A 140 8.68 -4.94 -11.01
CA GLY A 140 9.72 -4.04 -11.46
C GLY A 140 10.22 -3.08 -10.40
N PHE A 141 9.86 -3.30 -9.13
CA PHE A 141 10.41 -2.49 -8.04
C PHE A 141 11.88 -2.79 -7.82
N GLU A 142 12.66 -1.73 -7.62
CA GLU A 142 14.09 -1.77 -7.38
C GLU A 142 14.39 -1.25 -5.98
N ASP A 143 15.46 -1.77 -5.37
CA ASP A 143 15.90 -1.34 -4.05
C ASP A 143 16.42 0.09 -4.09
N VAL A 144 15.94 0.93 -3.19
CA VAL A 144 16.43 2.31 -3.02
C VAL A 144 17.38 2.38 -1.83
N ASP A 145 16.93 1.90 -0.67
CA ASP A 145 17.69 1.93 0.57
C ASP A 145 16.99 1.04 1.60
N THR A 146 17.61 0.87 2.76
CA THR A 146 16.98 0.25 3.93
C THR A 146 16.85 1.29 5.03
N GLN A 147 15.86 1.14 5.89
CA GLN A 147 15.61 2.10 6.96
C GLN A 147 15.05 1.42 8.19
N PRO A 148 15.67 1.65 9.37
CA PRO A 148 15.04 1.27 10.63
C PRO A 148 13.93 2.26 10.95
N THR A 149 12.79 1.75 11.41
CA THR A 149 11.65 2.55 11.82
C THR A 149 11.17 2.11 13.20
N LYS A 150 10.32 2.90 13.82
CA LYS A 150 9.74 2.59 15.14
C LYS A 150 10.82 2.27 16.19
N GLY A 151 11.85 3.11 16.23
CA GLY A 151 12.95 2.93 17.18
C GLY A 151 13.82 1.70 16.91
N GLY A 152 13.82 1.20 15.67
CA GLY A 152 14.60 0.03 15.28
C GLY A 152 13.85 -1.29 15.40
N GLN A 153 12.58 -1.28 15.81
CA GLN A 153 11.77 -2.49 15.92
C GLN A 153 11.38 -3.07 14.57
N VAL A 154 11.30 -2.22 13.57
CA VAL A 154 10.98 -2.62 12.19
C VAL A 154 12.06 -2.08 11.28
N VAL A 155 12.58 -2.93 10.38
CA VAL A 155 13.51 -2.52 9.34
C VAL A 155 12.81 -2.78 8.00
N VAL A 156 12.81 -1.78 7.13
CA VAL A 156 12.15 -1.88 5.83
C VAL A 156 13.14 -1.78 4.68
N GLN A 157 12.81 -2.46 3.57
CA GLN A 157 13.41 -2.23 2.27
C GLN A 157 12.58 -1.17 1.57
N LEU A 158 13.20 -0.05 1.25
CA LEU A 158 12.55 1.03 0.50
C LEU A 158 12.70 0.74 -0.99
N LEU A 159 11.60 0.84 -1.72
CA LEU A 159 11.49 0.38 -3.11
C LEU A 159 10.92 1.46 -4.02
N GLN A 160 11.33 1.46 -5.28
CA GLN A 160 10.72 2.30 -6.30
C GLN A 160 10.59 1.52 -7.61
N ALA A 161 9.57 1.83 -8.39
CA ALA A 161 9.39 1.30 -9.73
C ALA A 161 9.10 2.44 -10.70
N PRO A 162 9.76 2.47 -11.87
CA PRO A 162 9.46 3.50 -12.86
C PRO A 162 8.07 3.30 -13.47
N VAL A 163 7.43 4.41 -13.80
CA VAL A 163 6.16 4.42 -14.52
C VAL A 163 6.46 4.60 -16.01
N SER A 164 6.00 3.67 -16.81
CA SER A 164 6.28 3.69 -18.26
C SER A 164 5.07 4.10 -19.10
#